data_c433b8d420ed3f71eeed138fa7bb22aa
#
_entry.id   c433b8d420ed3f71eeed138fa7bb22aa
#
_cell.length_a   1.000
_cell.length_b   1.000
_cell.length_c   1.000
_cell.angle_alpha   90.00
_cell.angle_beta   90.00
_cell.angle_gamma   90.00
#
_symmetry.space_group_name_H-M   'P 1'
#
loop_
_entity.id
_entity.type
_entity.pdbx_description
1 polymer ?
#
loop_
_entity_poly.entity_id
_entity_poly.type
_entity_poly.pdbx_seq_one_letter_code
_entity_poly.pdbx_strand_id
1 'polypeptide(L)'
;MFNNRIGLKIFSLLTVIIVLTTFSTVYSQEVAVGTATATVLTALTVTSSSSITFGNVYQAVAKTIDNTDADAGIFKVTGQVDAGVSLYFQMPEYLALSDGSSRMTISFNSTDCSVDTTGADSPTTMNGTKGWLDTDPRSLPSAAQIGSSGTSIYLGSKVTPSIYQAAGSYSGDIIMTVSYNGN
;
A
#
# COMPACT_ATOMS: atom_id res chain seq x y z
N MET A 1 84.95 -34.84 -43.57
CA MET A 1 84.32 -35.45 -42.36
C MET A 1 83.61 -34.29 -41.62
N PHE A 2 82.34 -34.04 -42.01
CA PHE A 2 81.56 -32.95 -41.45
C PHE A 2 81.14 -33.28 -40.04
N ASN A 3 81.27 -32.35 -39.14
CA ASN A 3 81.25 -32.53 -37.72
C ASN A 3 79.77 -32.69 -37.24
N ASN A 4 79.27 -33.94 -37.15
CA ASN A 4 77.91 -34.29 -36.78
C ASN A 4 77.45 -33.76 -35.42
N ARG A 5 78.36 -33.24 -34.62
CA ARG A 5 78.09 -32.69 -33.30
C ARG A 5 77.46 -31.29 -33.32
N ILE A 6 77.79 -30.50 -34.38
CA ILE A 6 77.23 -29.13 -34.52
C ILE A 6 75.83 -29.17 -35.05
N GLY A 7 75.48 -30.06 -36.00
CA GLY A 7 74.16 -30.26 -36.51
C GLY A 7 73.15 -30.70 -35.44
N LEU A 8 73.59 -31.61 -34.55
CA LEU A 8 72.73 -32.12 -33.47
C LEU A 8 72.43 -31.03 -32.41
N LYS A 9 73.40 -30.15 -32.12
CA LYS A 9 73.17 -29.02 -31.17
C LYS A 9 72.28 -27.95 -31.76
N ILE A 10 72.41 -27.64 -33.03
CA ILE A 10 71.55 -26.68 -33.74
C ILE A 10 70.12 -27.22 -33.83
N PHE A 11 69.93 -28.52 -34.14
CA PHE A 11 68.64 -29.15 -34.18
C PHE A 11 67.97 -29.18 -32.81
N SER A 12 68.69 -29.49 -31.73
CA SER A 12 68.19 -29.46 -30.37
C SER A 12 67.79 -28.04 -29.92
N LEU A 13 68.59 -27.02 -30.30
CA LEU A 13 68.24 -25.63 -29.97
C LEU A 13 67.00 -25.13 -30.71
N LEU A 14 66.84 -25.53 -31.99
CA LEU A 14 65.68 -25.19 -32.79
C LEU A 14 64.39 -25.85 -32.24
N THR A 15 64.48 -27.09 -31.77
CA THR A 15 63.34 -27.78 -31.15
C THR A 15 62.91 -27.13 -29.85
N VAL A 16 63.83 -26.66 -29.01
CA VAL A 16 63.51 -25.95 -27.77
C VAL A 16 62.84 -24.61 -28.05
N ILE A 17 63.28 -23.86 -29.07
CA ILE A 17 62.69 -22.58 -29.46
C ILE A 17 61.27 -22.80 -30.00
N ILE A 18 61.02 -23.84 -30.81
CA ILE A 18 59.66 -24.17 -31.30
C ILE A 18 58.71 -24.55 -30.17
N VAL A 19 59.17 -25.30 -29.16
CA VAL A 19 58.35 -25.64 -27.96
C VAL A 19 58.04 -24.42 -27.11
N LEU A 20 58.95 -23.44 -26.97
CA LEU A 20 58.70 -22.23 -26.22
C LEU A 20 57.71 -21.25 -26.89
N THR A 21 57.55 -21.31 -28.22
CA THR A 21 56.65 -20.43 -28.95
C THR A 21 55.18 -20.93 -28.99
N THR A 22 54.94 -22.18 -28.56
CA THR A 22 53.57 -22.74 -28.55
C THR A 22 52.81 -22.55 -27.26
N PHE A 23 53.36 -21.87 -26.25
CA PHE A 23 52.56 -21.43 -25.10
C PHE A 23 51.73 -20.20 -25.46
N SER A 24 50.68 -20.45 -26.25
CA SER A 24 49.59 -19.48 -26.35
C SER A 24 48.92 -19.41 -24.97
N THR A 25 49.06 -18.30 -24.30
CA THR A 25 48.21 -17.99 -23.12
C THR A 25 46.77 -17.90 -23.63
N VAL A 26 46.03 -18.97 -23.49
CA VAL A 26 44.59 -18.95 -23.71
C VAL A 26 44.01 -18.18 -22.55
N TYR A 27 43.71 -16.90 -22.77
CA TYR A 27 42.86 -16.14 -21.84
C TYR A 27 41.45 -16.71 -21.93
N SER A 28 41.10 -17.55 -20.99
CA SER A 28 39.69 -17.95 -20.81
C SER A 28 38.94 -16.74 -20.32
N GLN A 29 38.13 -16.17 -21.18
CA GLN A 29 37.17 -15.15 -20.77
C GLN A 29 35.91 -15.87 -20.28
N GLU A 30 35.69 -15.84 -18.96
CA GLU A 30 34.45 -16.31 -18.38
C GLU A 30 33.41 -15.20 -18.45
N VAL A 31 32.25 -15.50 -19.03
CA VAL A 31 31.10 -14.59 -19.10
C VAL A 31 30.00 -15.16 -18.23
N ALA A 32 29.62 -14.42 -17.21
CA ALA A 32 28.44 -14.70 -16.41
C ALA A 32 27.26 -13.88 -16.96
N VAL A 33 26.14 -14.54 -17.28
CA VAL A 33 24.91 -13.87 -17.70
C VAL A 33 23.96 -13.88 -16.51
N GLY A 34 23.62 -12.68 -16.03
CA GLY A 34 22.57 -12.45 -15.03
C GLY A 34 21.31 -11.91 -15.70
N THR A 35 20.13 -12.30 -15.18
CA THR A 35 18.85 -11.75 -15.60
C THR A 35 18.35 -10.76 -14.57
N ALA A 36 17.87 -9.59 -15.00
CA ALA A 36 17.13 -8.64 -14.18
C ALA A 36 15.64 -8.76 -14.54
N THR A 37 14.79 -8.88 -13.51
CA THR A 37 13.34 -8.95 -13.68
C THR A 37 12.68 -7.86 -12.87
N ALA A 38 11.59 -7.29 -13.40
CA ALA A 38 10.75 -6.33 -12.69
C ALA A 38 9.29 -6.61 -13.03
N THR A 39 8.41 -6.46 -12.02
CA THR A 39 6.96 -6.55 -12.19
C THR A 39 6.37 -5.18 -11.88
N VAL A 40 5.56 -4.65 -12.79
CA VAL A 40 4.83 -3.39 -12.58
C VAL A 40 3.42 -3.74 -12.12
N LEU A 41 3.02 -3.20 -10.97
CA LEU A 41 1.69 -3.42 -10.40
C LEU A 41 0.64 -2.56 -11.11
N THR A 42 -0.61 -2.99 -11.02
CA THR A 42 -1.78 -2.20 -11.47
C THR A 42 -1.86 -0.89 -10.68
N ALA A 43 -2.32 0.17 -11.33
CA ALA A 43 -2.51 1.46 -10.68
C ALA A 43 -3.45 1.35 -9.47
N LEU A 44 -3.06 1.98 -8.37
CA LEU A 44 -3.86 2.05 -7.16
C LEU A 44 -4.89 3.17 -7.28
N THR A 45 -6.15 2.87 -6.93
CA THR A 45 -7.24 3.86 -6.92
C THR A 45 -7.98 3.79 -5.60
N VAL A 46 -8.31 4.96 -5.05
CA VAL A 46 -9.17 5.09 -3.87
C VAL A 46 -10.35 5.99 -4.21
N THR A 47 -11.55 5.57 -3.80
CA THR A 47 -12.78 6.33 -3.99
C THR A 47 -13.58 6.37 -2.69
N SER A 48 -14.21 7.51 -2.40
CA SER A 48 -15.24 7.61 -1.36
C SER A 48 -16.57 7.23 -1.99
N SER A 49 -17.10 6.06 -1.62
CA SER A 49 -18.39 5.55 -2.13
C SER A 49 -19.56 6.09 -1.34
N SER A 50 -19.37 6.39 -0.05
CA SER A 50 -20.37 7.02 0.82
C SER A 50 -19.68 7.93 1.84
N SER A 51 -20.33 9.05 2.18
CA SER A 51 -19.93 9.94 3.28
C SER A 51 -20.65 9.53 4.57
N ILE A 52 -20.06 9.82 5.74
CA ILE A 52 -20.74 9.67 7.01
C ILE A 52 -21.89 10.67 7.07
N THR A 53 -23.10 10.19 7.32
CA THR A 53 -24.31 11.02 7.34
C THR A 53 -24.99 10.97 8.70
N PHE A 54 -24.86 12.03 9.49
CA PHE A 54 -25.53 12.11 10.81
C PHE A 54 -27.02 12.47 10.70
N GLY A 55 -27.48 13.00 9.57
CA GLY A 55 -28.85 13.52 9.44
C GLY A 55 -29.14 14.64 10.46
N ASN A 56 -30.33 14.64 11.04
CA ASN A 56 -30.70 15.64 12.05
C ASN A 56 -30.04 15.34 13.40
N VAL A 57 -29.42 16.35 13.98
CA VAL A 57 -28.75 16.30 15.28
C VAL A 57 -29.32 17.39 16.17
N TYR A 58 -29.60 17.09 17.44
CA TYR A 58 -30.16 18.02 18.39
C TYR A 58 -29.08 18.60 19.30
N GLN A 59 -29.28 19.88 19.74
CA GLN A 59 -28.38 20.52 20.72
C GLN A 59 -28.25 19.63 21.98
N ALA A 60 -27.05 19.57 22.52
CA ALA A 60 -26.69 18.75 23.69
C ALA A 60 -26.92 17.23 23.57
N VAL A 61 -27.34 16.74 22.43
CA VAL A 61 -27.56 15.29 22.19
C VAL A 61 -26.51 14.77 21.25
N ALA A 62 -25.61 13.95 21.75
CA ALA A 62 -24.60 13.28 20.92
C ALA A 62 -25.27 12.25 20.00
N LYS A 63 -24.73 12.10 18.78
CA LYS A 63 -25.17 11.09 17.82
C LYS A 63 -23.96 10.31 17.33
N THR A 64 -24.08 8.97 17.35
CA THR A 64 -23.07 8.03 16.84
C THR A 64 -23.59 7.41 15.57
N ILE A 65 -22.69 7.17 14.62
CA ILE A 65 -22.83 6.29 13.47
C ILE A 65 -21.77 5.23 13.63
N ASP A 66 -22.19 3.97 13.75
CA ASP A 66 -21.26 2.85 13.84
C ASP A 66 -20.72 2.46 12.45
N ASN A 67 -19.53 1.82 12.40
CA ASN A 67 -18.94 1.38 11.14
C ASN A 67 -19.77 0.32 10.39
N THR A 68 -20.80 -0.24 11.04
CA THR A 68 -21.76 -1.20 10.47
C THR A 68 -23.07 -0.57 10.04
N ASP A 69 -23.28 0.72 10.31
CA ASP A 69 -24.49 1.44 9.92
C ASP A 69 -24.55 1.73 8.42
N ALA A 70 -25.76 1.83 7.87
CA ALA A 70 -25.94 2.24 6.47
C ALA A 70 -25.47 3.69 6.19
N ASP A 71 -25.41 4.53 7.23
CA ASP A 71 -24.95 5.91 7.19
C ASP A 71 -23.43 6.06 7.42
N ALA A 72 -22.69 4.94 7.55
CA ALA A 72 -21.24 4.94 7.70
C ALA A 72 -20.53 5.46 6.45
N GLY A 73 -19.34 6.03 6.64
CA GLY A 73 -18.46 6.38 5.52
C GLY A 73 -17.88 5.13 4.88
N ILE A 74 -17.84 5.08 3.55
CA ILE A 74 -17.30 3.95 2.80
C ILE A 74 -16.22 4.44 1.85
N PHE A 75 -15.02 3.90 2.01
CA PHE A 75 -13.90 4.12 1.09
C PHE A 75 -13.56 2.78 0.42
N LYS A 76 -13.41 2.80 -0.92
CA LYS A 76 -13.06 1.63 -1.70
C LYS A 76 -11.68 1.79 -2.33
N VAL A 77 -10.84 0.79 -2.13
CA VAL A 77 -9.49 0.70 -2.68
C VAL A 77 -9.46 -0.41 -3.73
N THR A 78 -8.95 -0.10 -4.92
CA THR A 78 -8.72 -1.08 -5.98
C THR A 78 -7.31 -0.96 -6.52
N GLY A 79 -6.74 -2.07 -7.00
CA GLY A 79 -5.38 -2.13 -7.49
C GLY A 79 -4.97 -3.55 -7.81
N GLN A 80 -3.69 -3.88 -7.65
CA GLN A 80 -3.19 -5.24 -7.84
C GLN A 80 -3.73 -6.15 -6.75
N VAL A 81 -4.43 -7.22 -7.14
CA VAL A 81 -4.95 -8.24 -6.21
C VAL A 81 -3.81 -8.87 -5.43
N ASP A 82 -4.06 -9.16 -4.16
CA ASP A 82 -3.13 -9.73 -3.17
C ASP A 82 -1.92 -8.82 -2.84
N ALA A 83 -1.82 -7.63 -3.46
CA ALA A 83 -0.77 -6.69 -3.07
C ALA A 83 -1.09 -6.03 -1.72
N GLY A 84 -0.07 -5.94 -0.87
CA GLY A 84 -0.15 -5.26 0.41
C GLY A 84 -0.27 -3.75 0.26
N VAL A 85 -1.11 -3.13 1.11
CA VAL A 85 -1.33 -1.69 1.11
C VAL A 85 -1.21 -1.11 2.51
N SER A 86 -0.71 0.12 2.58
CA SER A 86 -0.77 0.97 3.76
C SER A 86 -1.92 1.95 3.59
N LEU A 87 -2.77 2.03 4.62
CA LEU A 87 -3.97 2.84 4.67
C LEU A 87 -3.80 3.91 5.74
N TYR A 88 -4.15 5.15 5.43
CA TYR A 88 -4.05 6.25 6.37
C TYR A 88 -5.24 7.20 6.23
N PHE A 89 -5.85 7.58 7.38
CA PHE A 89 -6.88 8.60 7.46
C PHE A 89 -6.35 9.89 8.06
N GLN A 90 -6.68 11.00 7.40
CA GLN A 90 -6.69 12.32 8.00
C GLN A 90 -8.13 12.68 8.34
N MET A 91 -8.42 12.80 9.63
CA MET A 91 -9.77 13.02 10.18
C MET A 91 -9.89 14.38 10.84
N PRO A 92 -11.03 15.09 10.67
CA PRO A 92 -11.25 16.39 11.30
C PRO A 92 -11.55 16.21 12.80
N GLU A 93 -11.20 17.23 13.60
CA GLU A 93 -11.57 17.30 15.02
C GLU A 93 -12.97 17.92 15.22
N TYR A 94 -13.44 18.64 14.21
CA TYR A 94 -14.75 19.28 14.23
C TYR A 94 -15.33 19.40 12.82
N LEU A 95 -16.64 19.41 12.76
CA LEU A 95 -17.42 19.85 11.61
C LEU A 95 -17.70 21.34 11.75
N ALA A 96 -17.72 22.08 10.66
CA ALA A 96 -17.96 23.54 10.65
C ALA A 96 -19.13 23.92 9.76
N LEU A 97 -19.80 25.01 10.09
CA LEU A 97 -20.67 25.71 9.15
C LEU A 97 -19.84 26.26 7.98
N SER A 98 -20.45 26.39 6.81
CA SER A 98 -19.76 26.85 5.58
C SER A 98 -19.12 28.22 5.71
N ASP A 99 -19.67 29.11 6.59
CA ASP A 99 -19.14 30.43 6.92
C ASP A 99 -18.10 30.43 8.05
N GLY A 100 -17.83 29.25 8.65
CA GLY A 100 -16.89 29.07 9.74
C GLY A 100 -17.35 29.65 11.10
N SER A 101 -18.57 30.18 11.21
CA SER A 101 -19.06 30.87 12.41
C SER A 101 -19.32 29.94 13.60
N SER A 102 -19.52 28.64 13.34
CA SER A 102 -19.76 27.64 14.38
C SER A 102 -19.12 26.31 14.03
N ARG A 103 -18.69 25.57 15.07
CA ARG A 103 -18.06 24.27 14.96
C ARG A 103 -18.73 23.28 15.89
N MET A 104 -18.81 22.03 15.48
CA MET A 104 -19.37 20.93 16.25
C MET A 104 -18.28 19.83 16.34
N THR A 105 -18.01 19.34 17.54
CA THR A 105 -17.00 18.31 17.76
C THR A 105 -17.42 17.01 17.09
N ILE A 106 -16.50 16.42 16.34
CA ILE A 106 -16.58 15.04 15.86
C ILE A 106 -15.43 14.25 16.49
N SER A 107 -15.69 12.99 16.83
CA SER A 107 -14.69 12.10 17.41
C SER A 107 -14.74 10.74 16.77
N PHE A 108 -13.58 10.09 16.71
CA PHE A 108 -13.39 8.75 16.20
C PHE A 108 -12.75 7.91 17.30
N ASN A 109 -13.37 6.79 17.67
CA ASN A 109 -12.88 5.87 18.68
C ASN A 109 -11.99 4.80 18.06
N SER A 110 -11.33 4.03 18.91
CA SER A 110 -10.44 2.93 18.48
C SER A 110 -11.16 1.74 17.84
N THR A 111 -12.48 1.75 17.78
CA THR A 111 -13.32 0.69 17.19
C THR A 111 -14.19 1.19 16.05
N ASP A 112 -14.04 2.45 15.65
CA ASP A 112 -14.95 3.08 14.67
C ASP A 112 -14.58 2.77 13.20
N CYS A 113 -13.62 1.87 12.95
CA CYS A 113 -13.25 1.50 11.59
C CYS A 113 -13.27 -0.01 11.37
N SER A 114 -13.60 -0.42 10.16
CA SER A 114 -13.47 -1.82 9.73
C SER A 114 -12.96 -1.88 8.30
N VAL A 115 -12.16 -2.91 8.01
CA VAL A 115 -11.55 -3.15 6.70
C VAL A 115 -12.04 -4.49 6.18
N ASP A 116 -12.60 -4.54 4.98
CA ASP A 116 -13.13 -5.74 4.34
C ASP A 116 -12.44 -5.97 2.98
N THR A 117 -11.70 -7.06 2.87
CA THR A 117 -11.00 -7.45 1.65
C THR A 117 -11.87 -8.20 0.65
N THR A 118 -13.16 -8.40 0.93
CA THR A 118 -14.11 -8.96 -0.05
C THR A 118 -14.61 -7.92 -1.04
N GLY A 119 -14.37 -6.62 -0.76
CA GLY A 119 -14.85 -5.49 -1.56
C GLY A 119 -16.36 -5.31 -1.49
N ALA A 120 -17.00 -5.74 -0.39
CA ALA A 120 -18.41 -5.48 -0.15
C ALA A 120 -18.69 -3.96 -0.17
N ASP A 121 -19.85 -3.58 -0.75
CA ASP A 121 -20.22 -2.17 -0.89
C ASP A 121 -21.21 -1.71 0.21
N SER A 122 -21.52 -2.59 1.17
CA SER A 122 -22.43 -2.29 2.28
C SER A 122 -21.81 -2.71 3.61
N PRO A 123 -21.73 -1.79 4.60
CA PRO A 123 -21.17 -2.10 5.91
C PRO A 123 -21.98 -3.18 6.65
N THR A 124 -23.28 -3.31 6.36
CA THR A 124 -24.15 -4.34 6.96
C THR A 124 -23.88 -5.76 6.45
N THR A 125 -23.15 -5.91 5.34
CA THR A 125 -22.77 -7.20 4.74
C THR A 125 -21.30 -7.53 4.90
N MET A 126 -20.58 -6.74 5.68
CA MET A 126 -19.16 -6.90 5.94
C MET A 126 -18.86 -8.30 6.52
N ASN A 127 -17.80 -8.92 6.02
CA ASN A 127 -17.38 -10.24 6.42
C ASN A 127 -16.07 -10.19 7.24
N GLY A 128 -16.20 -10.28 8.56
CA GLY A 128 -15.05 -10.23 9.47
C GLY A 128 -14.03 -11.36 9.32
N THR A 129 -14.33 -12.43 8.55
CA THR A 129 -13.34 -13.49 8.28
C THR A 129 -12.35 -13.11 7.18
N LYS A 130 -12.64 -12.03 6.43
CA LYS A 130 -11.87 -11.54 5.29
C LYS A 130 -11.36 -10.10 5.51
N GLY A 131 -11.17 -9.72 6.77
CA GLY A 131 -10.74 -8.37 7.09
C GLY A 131 -10.56 -8.14 8.58
N TRP A 132 -10.65 -6.90 8.98
CA TRP A 132 -10.49 -6.45 10.37
C TRP A 132 -11.74 -5.70 10.80
N LEU A 133 -12.38 -6.15 11.86
CA LEU A 133 -13.52 -5.49 12.47
C LEU A 133 -13.06 -4.61 13.63
N ASP A 134 -13.76 -3.51 13.86
CA ASP A 134 -13.61 -2.65 15.04
C ASP A 134 -12.15 -2.22 15.30
N THR A 135 -11.48 -1.75 14.26
CA THR A 135 -10.09 -1.27 14.33
C THR A 135 -10.04 0.25 14.59
N ASP A 136 -8.90 0.69 15.10
CA ASP A 136 -8.63 2.13 15.25
C ASP A 136 -8.39 2.77 13.88
N PRO A 137 -9.20 3.75 13.46
CA PRO A 137 -8.99 4.46 12.20
C PRO A 137 -7.67 5.25 12.15
N ARG A 138 -7.02 5.50 13.31
CA ARG A 138 -5.68 6.12 13.39
C ARG A 138 -4.54 5.12 13.25
N SER A 139 -4.85 3.81 13.36
CA SER A 139 -3.86 2.73 13.31
C SER A 139 -4.42 1.55 12.52
N LEU A 140 -4.61 1.75 11.22
CA LEU A 140 -5.15 0.74 10.33
C LEU A 140 -4.17 -0.44 10.14
N PRO A 141 -4.68 -1.67 9.83
CA PRO A 141 -3.85 -2.86 9.71
C PRO A 141 -2.79 -2.70 8.62
N SER A 142 -1.52 -2.90 8.98
CA SER A 142 -0.39 -2.88 8.04
C SER A 142 -0.35 -4.13 7.12
N ALA A 143 -1.11 -5.16 7.47
CA ALA A 143 -1.24 -6.39 6.69
C ALA A 143 -2.45 -6.35 5.73
N ALA A 144 -3.08 -5.20 5.54
CA ALA A 144 -4.18 -5.07 4.60
C ALA A 144 -3.72 -5.37 3.17
N GLN A 145 -4.51 -6.16 2.45
CA GLN A 145 -4.27 -6.53 1.06
C GLN A 145 -5.48 -6.19 0.20
N ILE A 146 -5.25 -5.98 -1.07
CA ILE A 146 -6.33 -5.72 -2.02
C ILE A 146 -6.99 -7.05 -2.40
N GLY A 147 -8.26 -7.19 -2.07
CA GLY A 147 -9.05 -8.35 -2.46
C GLY A 147 -9.40 -8.36 -3.96
N SER A 148 -9.93 -9.49 -4.44
CA SER A 148 -10.30 -9.68 -5.86
C SER A 148 -11.36 -8.69 -6.38
N SER A 149 -12.20 -8.16 -5.48
CA SER A 149 -13.21 -7.13 -5.78
C SER A 149 -12.83 -5.75 -5.20
N GLY A 150 -11.56 -5.59 -4.79
CA GLY A 150 -11.10 -4.44 -4.05
C GLY A 150 -11.16 -4.67 -2.53
N THR A 151 -10.89 -3.60 -1.79
CA THR A 151 -10.96 -3.58 -0.33
C THR A 151 -11.79 -2.38 0.09
N SER A 152 -12.80 -2.62 0.91
CA SER A 152 -13.70 -1.59 1.44
C SER A 152 -13.32 -1.26 2.87
N ILE A 153 -13.31 0.03 3.19
CA ILE A 153 -13.04 0.54 4.52
C ILE A 153 -14.27 1.29 4.99
N TYR A 154 -14.82 0.87 6.11
CA TYR A 154 -16.01 1.44 6.73
C TYR A 154 -15.61 2.27 7.94
N LEU A 155 -16.13 3.49 8.02
CA LEU A 155 -15.78 4.45 9.05
C LEU A 155 -17.02 4.98 9.73
N GLY A 156 -17.13 4.73 11.03
CA GLY A 156 -18.07 5.34 11.93
C GLY A 156 -17.49 6.57 12.61
N SER A 157 -18.32 7.26 13.35
CA SER A 157 -17.88 8.40 14.18
C SER A 157 -19.00 8.91 15.08
N LYS A 158 -18.66 9.84 15.98
CA LYS A 158 -19.62 10.45 16.90
C LYS A 158 -19.52 11.96 16.84
N VAL A 159 -20.66 12.64 16.73
CA VAL A 159 -20.76 14.09 16.90
C VAL A 159 -21.32 14.45 18.27
N THR A 160 -20.83 15.54 18.82
CA THR A 160 -21.24 16.02 20.15
C THR A 160 -21.55 17.50 20.07
N PRO A 161 -22.81 17.87 19.76
CA PRO A 161 -23.25 19.27 19.74
C PRO A 161 -23.22 19.89 21.12
N SER A 162 -22.88 21.17 21.18
CA SER A 162 -22.99 21.95 22.40
C SER A 162 -24.47 22.30 22.74
N ILE A 163 -24.72 22.71 23.97
CA ILE A 163 -26.06 23.17 24.39
C ILE A 163 -26.51 24.47 23.67
N TYR A 164 -25.57 25.22 23.09
CA TYR A 164 -25.82 26.42 22.30
C TYR A 164 -25.37 26.24 20.85
N GLN A 165 -25.38 25.02 20.35
CA GLN A 165 -24.94 24.73 18.97
C GLN A 165 -25.82 25.55 18.01
N ALA A 166 -25.20 26.35 17.14
CA ALA A 166 -25.93 27.10 16.13
C ALA A 166 -26.64 26.14 15.15
N ALA A 167 -27.83 26.49 14.71
CA ALA A 167 -28.54 25.73 13.69
C ALA A 167 -27.86 25.91 12.31
N GLY A 168 -27.83 24.87 11.52
CA GLY A 168 -27.26 24.90 10.15
C GLY A 168 -26.67 23.55 9.73
N SER A 169 -26.09 23.53 8.53
CA SER A 169 -25.42 22.35 7.97
C SER A 169 -23.93 22.40 8.29
N TYR A 170 -23.45 21.38 8.97
CA TYR A 170 -22.05 21.22 9.36
C TYR A 170 -21.36 20.21 8.47
N SER A 171 -20.14 20.49 8.04
CA SER A 171 -19.32 19.58 7.23
C SER A 171 -17.86 19.60 7.65
N GLY A 172 -17.12 18.55 7.29
CA GLY A 172 -15.68 18.45 7.48
C GLY A 172 -15.14 17.33 6.59
N ASP A 173 -13.92 17.49 6.10
CA ASP A 173 -13.33 16.55 5.17
C ASP A 173 -12.62 15.41 5.91
N ILE A 174 -12.86 14.19 5.45
CA ILE A 174 -12.12 12.98 5.82
C ILE A 174 -11.34 12.56 4.59
N ILE A 175 -10.01 12.52 4.72
CA ILE A 175 -9.12 12.22 3.61
C ILE A 175 -8.48 10.85 3.85
N MET A 176 -8.62 9.93 2.89
CA MET A 176 -7.94 8.65 2.90
C MET A 176 -6.78 8.65 1.92
N THR A 177 -5.62 8.26 2.39
CA THR A 177 -4.42 8.07 1.58
C THR A 177 -4.06 6.59 1.57
N VAL A 178 -3.72 6.06 0.39
CA VAL A 178 -3.36 4.66 0.19
C VAL A 178 -2.07 4.56 -0.62
N SER A 179 -1.19 3.65 -0.23
CA SER A 179 0.02 3.33 -0.97
C SER A 179 0.30 1.83 -0.93
N TYR A 180 0.94 1.27 -1.97
CA TYR A 180 1.51 -0.08 -1.88
C TYR A 180 2.63 -0.08 -0.84
N ASN A 181 2.71 -1.15 -0.02
CA ASN A 181 3.74 -1.30 1.03
C ASN A 181 4.88 -2.25 0.65
N GLY A 182 4.85 -2.79 -0.59
CA GLY A 182 5.91 -3.66 -1.11
C GLY A 182 5.85 -5.12 -0.64
N ASN A 183 4.76 -5.54 0.00
CA ASN A 183 4.53 -6.93 0.43
C ASN A 183 3.62 -7.65 -0.56
#